data_eaa2564d2c0f51f9c333b443402d41ce
#
_entry.id   eaa2564d2c0f51f9c333b443402d41ce
#
_cell.length_a   1.000
_cell.length_b   1.000
_cell.length_c   1.000
_cell.angle_alpha   90.00
_cell.angle_beta   90.00
_cell.angle_gamma   90.00
#
_symmetry.space_group_name_H-M   'P 1'
#
loop_
_entity.id
_entity.type
_entity.pdbx_description
1 polymer ?
#
loop_
_entity_poly.entity_id
_entity_poly.type
_entity_poly.pdbx_seq_one_letter_code
_entity_poly.pdbx_strand_id
1 'polypeptide(L)'
;MRPYIPLAAALVVVAGCTKKSANPASAIQTATIARQDLVVDVEATGVIQPINAVQVRSKASGQIMKMPVELGSRVKPGDLLVQVDPRQVTNNYNQAKAALLAAQANLTVTKTQLDRANSLAQAGVLTAPDLETAQLNYANAQSSVAAAKTNLDNAQIALEDARIAAPINGVVIEKDVSLGQVISSATNNAGGGTLLLQMADLGQVMDSTLVSESDIGNVKPGQKATVKVDAYPNRAFTGTVEKIAPEATVQQSVTMFPVLIRLDNKDGALMPGMNSDVSVLVQQRTNVLTVPNDALRTPREGAQVAEALGLDPTKVTDEVKTQLASLHPGAGRASPNATGDTAAAAGMIDPADSGARPARARGAGGASSAGGANARRSARGGGANGGATGAAGFGAQAGGVSTGSEFGAGSTRHTGLVFLAQNGTFVPRVVSLGAANYDVTEVTSGLAEGDQVALVTTAMLLQAQNARQQRIKSFTALPGMNSQQSTPRAGGRGGGGGRP
;
A
#
# COMPACT_ATOMS: atom_id res chain seq x y z
N MET A 1 -16.36 57.53 76.62
CA MET A 1 -15.39 58.57 76.85
C MET A 1 -14.35 58.59 75.75
N ARG A 2 -14.36 59.58 74.93
CA ARG A 2 -13.25 59.99 74.04
C ARG A 2 -12.12 60.52 74.92
N PRO A 3 -10.82 60.59 74.52
CA PRO A 3 -10.35 61.53 73.52
C PRO A 3 -9.03 61.20 72.73
N TYR A 4 -8.90 61.95 71.65
CA TYR A 4 -7.76 62.72 71.08
C TYR A 4 -6.54 62.06 70.41
N ILE A 5 -6.42 62.44 69.14
CA ILE A 5 -5.31 62.41 68.18
C ILE A 5 -4.13 63.32 68.69
N PRO A 6 -2.89 63.05 68.31
CA PRO A 6 -2.23 64.00 67.44
C PRO A 6 -1.47 63.42 66.22
N LEU A 7 -1.57 64.18 65.18
CA LEU A 7 -0.88 64.28 63.92
C LEU A 7 0.61 64.37 64.07
N ALA A 8 1.38 63.49 63.39
CA ALA A 8 2.82 63.69 63.18
C ALA A 8 3.14 63.41 61.71
N ALA A 9 3.48 64.50 61.02
CA ALA A 9 3.93 64.48 59.62
C ALA A 9 5.25 63.72 59.48
N ALA A 10 5.32 62.66 58.64
CA ALA A 10 6.56 62.03 58.21
C ALA A 10 6.75 62.25 56.72
N LEU A 11 7.79 62.99 56.43
CA LEU A 11 8.32 63.28 55.10
C LEU A 11 8.78 62.01 54.45
N VAL A 12 8.14 61.51 53.38
CA VAL A 12 8.58 60.34 52.64
C VAL A 12 9.46 60.78 51.50
N VAL A 13 10.75 60.46 51.66
CA VAL A 13 11.75 60.54 50.56
C VAL A 13 11.46 59.40 49.56
N VAL A 14 10.98 59.77 48.35
CA VAL A 14 10.80 58.90 47.25
C VAL A 14 12.17 58.62 46.62
N ALA A 15 12.84 57.54 47.06
CA ALA A 15 13.98 56.97 46.35
C ALA A 15 13.42 56.19 45.17
N GLY A 16 13.53 56.74 43.97
CA GLY A 16 13.15 56.11 42.71
C GLY A 16 14.08 54.93 42.40
N CYS A 17 13.70 53.72 42.78
CA CYS A 17 14.28 52.50 42.20
C CYS A 17 13.75 52.34 40.77
N THR A 18 14.52 52.75 39.80
CA THR A 18 14.34 52.31 38.40
C THR A 18 14.59 50.81 38.39
N LYS A 19 13.55 50.01 38.56
CA LYS A 19 13.54 48.61 38.15
C LYS A 19 13.77 48.62 36.65
N LYS A 20 15.01 48.32 36.25
CA LYS A 20 15.36 47.91 34.91
C LYS A 20 14.44 46.70 34.61
N SER A 21 13.42 46.91 33.82
CA SER A 21 12.53 45.86 33.33
C SER A 21 13.42 44.88 32.59
N ALA A 22 13.82 43.82 33.24
CA ALA A 22 14.32 42.67 32.55
C ALA A 22 13.15 42.15 31.74
N ASN A 23 13.18 42.40 30.42
CA ASN A 23 12.38 41.64 29.49
C ASN A 23 12.54 40.17 29.89
N PRO A 24 11.47 39.40 30.14
CA PRO A 24 11.63 37.97 30.25
C PRO A 24 11.97 37.49 28.84
N ALA A 25 13.29 37.45 28.51
CA ALA A 25 13.78 36.64 27.48
C ALA A 25 13.22 35.24 27.82
N SER A 26 12.31 34.75 27.01
CA SER A 26 11.77 33.40 27.15
C SER A 26 12.95 32.49 27.39
N ALA A 27 13.01 31.87 28.57
CA ALA A 27 14.11 31.01 28.91
C ALA A 27 14.16 29.91 27.84
N ILE A 28 15.22 29.94 27.03
CA ILE A 28 15.39 28.99 25.95
C ILE A 28 15.56 27.64 26.61
N GLN A 29 14.65 26.71 26.33
CA GLN A 29 14.73 25.36 26.85
C GLN A 29 15.95 24.68 26.25
N THR A 30 16.68 23.94 27.05
CA THR A 30 17.81 23.12 26.62
C THR A 30 17.52 21.66 26.88
N ALA A 31 17.92 20.79 25.97
CA ALA A 31 17.90 19.35 26.14
C ALA A 31 19.32 18.81 26.31
N THR A 32 19.52 17.86 27.21
CA THR A 32 20.81 17.20 27.40
C THR A 32 20.91 16.02 26.44
N ILE A 33 22.01 15.94 25.73
CA ILE A 33 22.30 14.84 24.82
C ILE A 33 22.64 13.59 25.63
N ALA A 34 21.93 12.51 25.39
CA ALA A 34 22.12 11.22 26.05
C ALA A 34 22.20 10.10 25.02
N ARG A 35 22.80 8.99 25.46
CA ARG A 35 22.75 7.76 24.69
C ARG A 35 21.47 7.01 25.01
N GLN A 36 20.75 6.63 23.97
CA GLN A 36 19.51 5.85 24.08
C GLN A 36 19.36 4.89 22.89
N ASP A 37 18.46 3.96 23.05
CA ASP A 37 18.11 3.05 21.97
C ASP A 37 17.21 3.77 20.99
N LEU A 38 17.58 3.72 19.72
CA LEU A 38 16.81 4.31 18.61
C LEU A 38 16.12 3.19 17.84
N VAL A 39 14.82 3.24 17.83
CA VAL A 39 13.96 2.37 17.02
C VAL A 39 13.38 3.21 15.89
N VAL A 40 13.60 2.74 14.67
CA VAL A 40 13.02 3.32 13.46
C VAL A 40 11.98 2.33 12.96
N ASP A 41 10.75 2.72 12.99
CA ASP A 41 9.61 1.96 12.52
C ASP A 41 8.80 2.73 11.47
N VAL A 42 8.10 1.97 10.64
CA VAL A 42 7.15 2.49 9.66
C VAL A 42 5.76 2.18 10.16
N GLU A 43 4.99 3.22 10.42
CA GLU A 43 3.60 3.11 10.85
C GLU A 43 2.66 3.14 9.63
N ALA A 44 1.71 2.22 9.62
CA ALA A 44 0.73 2.13 8.55
C ALA A 44 -0.55 1.44 9.04
N THR A 45 -1.66 1.67 8.36
CA THR A 45 -2.94 1.04 8.67
C THR A 45 -3.16 -0.19 7.79
N GLY A 46 -3.80 -1.21 8.36
CA GLY A 46 -4.06 -2.46 7.68
C GLY A 46 -5.44 -3.04 7.96
N VAL A 47 -5.74 -4.13 7.27
CA VAL A 47 -6.96 -4.91 7.47
C VAL A 47 -6.60 -6.39 7.56
N ILE A 48 -7.12 -7.05 8.60
CA ILE A 48 -6.94 -8.49 8.78
C ILE A 48 -7.71 -9.26 7.71
N GLN A 49 -7.03 -10.18 7.04
CA GLN A 49 -7.57 -11.05 6.01
C GLN A 49 -7.19 -12.50 6.29
N PRO A 50 -8.00 -13.48 5.86
CA PRO A 50 -7.60 -14.87 5.92
C PRO A 50 -6.50 -15.14 4.88
N ILE A 51 -5.56 -16.05 5.18
CA ILE A 51 -4.52 -16.45 4.22
C ILE A 51 -5.18 -17.19 3.05
N ASN A 52 -6.09 -18.10 3.35
CA ASN A 52 -6.81 -18.89 2.37
C ASN A 52 -8.31 -18.77 2.61
N ALA A 53 -9.02 -18.22 1.64
CA ALA A 53 -10.46 -18.21 1.60
C ALA A 53 -10.93 -19.04 0.40
N VAL A 54 -11.84 -19.99 0.64
CA VAL A 54 -12.39 -20.87 -0.37
C VAL A 54 -13.87 -20.60 -0.53
N GLN A 55 -14.29 -20.24 -1.74
CA GLN A 55 -15.69 -20.14 -2.11
C GLN A 55 -16.20 -21.51 -2.52
N VAL A 56 -17.15 -22.03 -1.78
CA VAL A 56 -17.81 -23.30 -2.09
C VAL A 56 -19.02 -23.02 -2.98
N ARG A 57 -18.96 -23.51 -4.22
CA ARG A 57 -20.01 -23.37 -5.24
C ARG A 57 -20.68 -24.69 -5.52
N SER A 58 -21.96 -24.63 -5.90
CA SER A 58 -22.71 -25.83 -6.20
C SER A 58 -22.26 -26.44 -7.54
N LYS A 59 -22.00 -27.76 -7.51
CA LYS A 59 -21.82 -28.61 -8.69
C LYS A 59 -23.12 -29.27 -9.15
N ALA A 60 -24.11 -29.40 -8.25
CA ALA A 60 -25.41 -29.99 -8.54
C ALA A 60 -26.52 -28.91 -8.58
N SER A 61 -27.59 -29.16 -9.34
CA SER A 61 -28.81 -28.36 -9.35
C SER A 61 -29.92 -29.03 -8.54
N GLY A 62 -30.69 -28.25 -7.83
CA GLY A 62 -31.83 -28.76 -7.04
C GLY A 62 -32.12 -27.94 -5.80
N GLN A 63 -33.04 -28.42 -4.97
CA GLN A 63 -33.39 -27.78 -3.73
C GLN A 63 -32.48 -28.25 -2.59
N ILE A 64 -32.06 -27.30 -1.73
CA ILE A 64 -31.29 -27.62 -0.52
C ILE A 64 -32.18 -28.31 0.51
N MET A 65 -31.88 -29.57 0.80
CA MET A 65 -32.63 -30.39 1.73
C MET A 65 -32.07 -30.39 3.15
N LYS A 66 -30.74 -30.28 3.26
CA LYS A 66 -30.03 -30.21 4.54
C LYS A 66 -28.83 -29.25 4.46
N MET A 67 -28.67 -28.50 5.54
CA MET A 67 -27.52 -27.60 5.71
C MET A 67 -27.20 -27.55 7.20
N PRO A 68 -26.36 -28.45 7.71
CA PRO A 68 -26.04 -28.55 9.14
C PRO A 68 -25.08 -27.48 9.63
N VAL A 69 -24.57 -26.61 8.73
CA VAL A 69 -23.58 -25.58 9.05
C VAL A 69 -24.24 -24.20 9.08
N GLU A 70 -23.75 -23.36 9.99
CA GLU A 70 -24.13 -21.96 10.13
C GLU A 70 -22.90 -21.05 10.06
N LEU A 71 -23.13 -19.75 9.98
CA LEU A 71 -22.07 -18.75 10.05
C LEU A 71 -21.28 -18.94 11.35
N GLY A 72 -19.95 -18.98 11.27
CA GLY A 72 -19.06 -19.24 12.39
C GLY A 72 -18.84 -20.72 12.72
N SER A 73 -19.52 -21.67 12.05
CA SER A 73 -19.29 -23.11 12.25
C SER A 73 -17.89 -23.52 11.86
N ARG A 74 -17.22 -24.29 12.72
CA ARG A 74 -15.92 -24.92 12.41
C ARG A 74 -16.16 -26.26 11.73
N VAL A 75 -15.50 -26.49 10.61
CA VAL A 75 -15.64 -27.69 9.80
C VAL A 75 -14.28 -28.26 9.43
N LYS A 76 -14.26 -29.58 9.21
CA LYS A 76 -13.09 -30.35 8.74
C LYS A 76 -13.32 -30.82 7.32
N PRO A 77 -12.25 -31.14 6.57
CA PRO A 77 -12.37 -31.71 5.23
C PRO A 77 -13.27 -32.97 5.25
N GLY A 78 -14.27 -33.00 4.36
CA GLY A 78 -15.24 -34.06 4.25
C GLY A 78 -16.52 -33.88 5.06
N ASP A 79 -16.59 -32.90 5.98
CA ASP A 79 -17.83 -32.59 6.70
C ASP A 79 -18.89 -32.09 5.72
N LEU A 80 -20.14 -32.52 5.94
CA LEU A 80 -21.27 -32.13 5.10
C LEU A 80 -21.60 -30.65 5.33
N LEU A 81 -21.51 -29.86 4.26
CA LEU A 81 -21.91 -28.46 4.25
C LEU A 81 -23.36 -28.30 3.79
N VAL A 82 -23.66 -28.81 2.60
CA VAL A 82 -24.99 -28.71 1.99
C VAL A 82 -25.32 -30.02 1.29
N GLN A 83 -26.58 -30.45 1.44
CA GLN A 83 -27.14 -31.57 0.71
C GLN A 83 -28.28 -31.07 -0.19
N VAL A 84 -28.07 -31.20 -1.50
CA VAL A 84 -29.10 -30.99 -2.52
C VAL A 84 -29.99 -32.21 -2.58
N ASP A 85 -31.25 -32.10 -3.04
CA ASP A 85 -32.20 -33.19 -3.21
C ASP A 85 -31.59 -34.32 -4.05
N PRO A 86 -31.30 -35.50 -3.46
CA PRO A 86 -30.59 -36.57 -4.13
C PRO A 86 -31.54 -37.50 -4.92
N ARG A 87 -32.85 -37.32 -4.86
CA ARG A 87 -33.82 -38.28 -5.42
C ARG A 87 -33.60 -38.58 -6.88
N GLN A 88 -33.47 -37.55 -7.69
CA GLN A 88 -33.28 -37.69 -9.13
C GLN A 88 -31.95 -38.35 -9.48
N VAL A 89 -30.86 -37.90 -8.87
CA VAL A 89 -29.50 -38.44 -9.12
C VAL A 89 -29.38 -39.88 -8.57
N THR A 90 -30.03 -40.22 -7.48
CA THR A 90 -30.12 -41.59 -6.93
C THR A 90 -30.85 -42.52 -7.89
N ASN A 91 -31.98 -42.08 -8.49
CA ASN A 91 -32.69 -42.86 -9.49
C ASN A 91 -31.83 -43.12 -10.72
N ASN A 92 -31.13 -42.07 -11.24
CA ASN A 92 -30.21 -42.20 -12.38
C ASN A 92 -29.07 -43.18 -12.06
N TYR A 93 -28.50 -43.10 -10.88
CA TYR A 93 -27.44 -44.04 -10.43
C TYR A 93 -27.96 -45.49 -10.41
N ASN A 94 -29.15 -45.72 -9.84
CA ASN A 94 -29.75 -47.06 -9.76
C ASN A 94 -30.06 -47.62 -11.17
N GLN A 95 -30.52 -46.77 -12.09
CA GLN A 95 -30.75 -47.13 -13.50
C GLN A 95 -29.43 -47.50 -14.23
N ALA A 96 -28.40 -46.71 -14.07
CA ALA A 96 -27.08 -46.98 -14.68
C ALA A 96 -26.45 -48.26 -14.12
N LYS A 97 -26.63 -48.50 -12.78
CA LYS A 97 -26.18 -49.73 -12.13
C LYS A 97 -26.90 -50.97 -12.70
N ALA A 98 -28.20 -50.87 -12.89
CA ALA A 98 -28.97 -51.99 -13.50
C ALA A 98 -28.56 -52.23 -14.94
N ALA A 99 -28.26 -51.19 -15.73
CA ALA A 99 -27.78 -51.31 -17.12
C ALA A 99 -26.43 -52.00 -17.16
N LEU A 100 -25.49 -51.67 -16.24
CA LEU A 100 -24.21 -52.35 -16.13
C LEU A 100 -24.36 -53.83 -15.82
N LEU A 101 -25.22 -54.19 -14.87
CA LEU A 101 -25.52 -55.60 -14.53
C LEU A 101 -26.04 -56.39 -15.74
N ALA A 102 -26.96 -55.79 -16.52
CA ALA A 102 -27.48 -56.37 -17.73
C ALA A 102 -26.39 -56.57 -18.80
N ALA A 103 -25.52 -55.57 -19.01
CA ALA A 103 -24.40 -55.65 -19.94
C ALA A 103 -23.38 -56.73 -19.52
N GLN A 104 -23.10 -56.87 -18.20
CA GLN A 104 -22.22 -57.90 -17.66
C GLN A 104 -22.78 -59.30 -17.86
N ALA A 105 -24.11 -59.47 -17.65
CA ALA A 105 -24.78 -60.74 -17.93
C ALA A 105 -24.68 -61.12 -19.39
N ASN A 106 -24.93 -60.18 -20.32
CA ASN A 106 -24.76 -60.40 -21.76
C ASN A 106 -23.32 -60.80 -22.15
N LEU A 107 -22.33 -60.10 -21.56
CA LEU A 107 -20.90 -60.42 -21.77
C LEU A 107 -20.61 -61.87 -21.34
N THR A 108 -21.13 -62.32 -20.22
CA THR A 108 -20.97 -63.68 -19.73
C THR A 108 -21.55 -64.71 -20.69
N VAL A 109 -22.76 -64.45 -21.23
CA VAL A 109 -23.42 -65.31 -22.20
C VAL A 109 -22.58 -65.37 -23.54
N THR A 110 -22.21 -64.21 -24.06
CA THR A 110 -21.43 -64.14 -25.32
C THR A 110 -20.04 -64.75 -25.18
N LYS A 111 -19.42 -64.59 -24.01
CA LYS A 111 -18.15 -65.27 -23.70
C LYS A 111 -18.31 -66.80 -23.75
N THR A 112 -19.34 -67.34 -23.11
CA THR A 112 -19.60 -68.78 -23.12
C THR A 112 -19.91 -69.28 -24.53
N GLN A 113 -20.61 -68.49 -25.37
CA GLN A 113 -20.82 -68.78 -26.79
C GLN A 113 -19.53 -68.80 -27.58
N LEU A 114 -18.63 -67.82 -27.37
CA LEU A 114 -17.32 -67.77 -27.99
C LEU A 114 -16.43 -68.96 -27.60
N ASP A 115 -16.39 -69.29 -26.31
CA ASP A 115 -15.63 -70.45 -25.80
C ASP A 115 -16.12 -71.77 -26.45
N ARG A 116 -17.46 -71.93 -26.62
CA ARG A 116 -18.06 -73.08 -27.31
C ARG A 116 -17.71 -73.06 -28.81
N ALA A 117 -17.82 -71.88 -29.49
CA ALA A 117 -17.46 -71.72 -30.88
C ALA A 117 -15.96 -72.07 -31.17
N ASN A 118 -15.06 -71.61 -30.24
CA ASN A 118 -13.64 -71.95 -30.32
C ASN A 118 -13.41 -73.52 -30.24
N SER A 119 -14.14 -74.15 -29.32
CA SER A 119 -14.00 -75.64 -29.18
C SER A 119 -14.51 -76.43 -30.42
N LEU A 120 -15.63 -75.97 -31.00
CA LEU A 120 -16.17 -76.55 -32.23
C LEU A 120 -15.30 -76.30 -33.47
N ALA A 121 -14.71 -75.11 -33.55
CA ALA A 121 -13.74 -74.75 -34.62
C ALA A 121 -12.46 -75.64 -34.57
N GLN A 122 -11.95 -75.85 -33.31
CA GLN A 122 -10.84 -76.74 -33.10
C GLN A 122 -11.15 -78.22 -33.50
N ALA A 123 -12.42 -78.62 -33.32
CA ALA A 123 -12.91 -79.95 -33.75
C ALA A 123 -13.21 -80.03 -35.27
N GLY A 124 -13.02 -78.96 -36.04
CA GLY A 124 -13.28 -78.91 -37.49
C GLY A 124 -14.78 -78.89 -37.86
N VAL A 125 -15.70 -78.62 -36.90
CA VAL A 125 -17.14 -78.66 -37.11
C VAL A 125 -17.75 -77.31 -37.42
N LEU A 126 -17.08 -76.18 -37.06
CA LEU A 126 -17.56 -74.85 -37.23
C LEU A 126 -16.89 -74.11 -38.40
N THR A 127 -17.61 -73.26 -39.15
CA THR A 127 -17.05 -72.46 -40.26
C THR A 127 -16.32 -71.24 -39.73
N ALA A 128 -15.30 -70.77 -40.52
CA ALA A 128 -14.55 -69.56 -40.10
C ALA A 128 -15.47 -68.31 -39.93
N PRO A 129 -16.45 -68.00 -40.80
CA PRO A 129 -17.38 -66.92 -40.62
C PRO A 129 -18.26 -66.96 -39.34
N ASP A 130 -18.59 -68.20 -38.93
CA ASP A 130 -19.39 -68.38 -37.69
C ASP A 130 -18.54 -68.08 -36.43
N LEU A 131 -17.24 -68.44 -36.46
CA LEU A 131 -16.29 -68.11 -35.40
C LEU A 131 -16.07 -66.61 -35.31
N GLU A 132 -15.84 -65.96 -36.45
CA GLU A 132 -15.70 -64.49 -36.52
C GLU A 132 -16.95 -63.77 -35.98
N THR A 133 -18.15 -64.29 -36.29
CA THR A 133 -19.41 -63.75 -35.72
C THR A 133 -19.45 -63.87 -34.20
N ALA A 134 -19.05 -65.00 -33.63
CA ALA A 134 -18.98 -65.18 -32.18
C ALA A 134 -17.97 -64.24 -31.52
N GLN A 135 -16.81 -64.02 -32.16
CA GLN A 135 -15.79 -63.08 -31.72
C GLN A 135 -16.30 -61.64 -31.76
N LEU A 136 -16.99 -61.24 -32.85
CA LEU A 136 -17.60 -59.92 -32.98
C LEU A 136 -18.67 -59.68 -31.91
N ASN A 137 -19.54 -60.65 -31.67
CA ASN A 137 -20.56 -60.57 -30.63
C ASN A 137 -19.96 -60.38 -29.22
N TYR A 138 -18.87 -61.12 -28.91
CA TYR A 138 -18.16 -60.96 -27.65
C TYR A 138 -17.52 -59.55 -27.56
N ALA A 139 -16.87 -59.07 -28.62
CA ALA A 139 -16.25 -57.75 -28.66
C ALA A 139 -17.31 -56.61 -28.48
N ASN A 140 -18.47 -56.78 -29.12
CA ASN A 140 -19.60 -55.84 -28.94
C ASN A 140 -20.17 -55.84 -27.52
N ALA A 141 -20.28 -57.03 -26.89
CA ALA A 141 -20.70 -57.13 -25.51
C ALA A 141 -19.67 -56.51 -24.56
N GLN A 142 -18.39 -56.67 -24.82
CA GLN A 142 -17.31 -56.03 -24.04
C GLN A 142 -17.38 -54.50 -24.15
N SER A 143 -17.59 -53.98 -25.35
CA SER A 143 -17.78 -52.54 -25.59
C SER A 143 -19.02 -52.00 -24.85
N SER A 144 -20.11 -52.80 -24.84
CA SER A 144 -21.35 -52.44 -24.11
C SER A 144 -21.12 -52.36 -22.59
N VAL A 145 -20.32 -53.27 -22.00
CA VAL A 145 -19.94 -53.21 -20.60
C VAL A 145 -19.10 -51.95 -20.31
N ALA A 146 -18.15 -51.63 -21.18
CA ALA A 146 -17.35 -50.41 -21.01
C ALA A 146 -18.21 -49.13 -21.04
N ALA A 147 -19.15 -49.03 -21.98
CA ALA A 147 -20.09 -47.92 -22.07
C ALA A 147 -21.02 -47.84 -20.85
N ALA A 148 -21.58 -48.94 -20.40
CA ALA A 148 -22.44 -49.01 -19.22
C ALA A 148 -21.67 -48.65 -17.93
N LYS A 149 -20.39 -49.06 -17.83
CA LYS A 149 -19.54 -48.68 -16.71
C LYS A 149 -19.31 -47.16 -16.66
N THR A 150 -18.95 -46.55 -17.81
CA THR A 150 -18.78 -45.09 -17.91
C THR A 150 -20.05 -44.33 -17.53
N ASN A 151 -21.22 -44.83 -17.92
CA ASN A 151 -22.50 -44.22 -17.55
C ASN A 151 -22.76 -44.34 -16.03
N LEU A 152 -22.38 -45.47 -15.40
CA LEU A 152 -22.48 -45.65 -13.96
C LEU A 152 -21.53 -44.68 -13.21
N ASP A 153 -20.29 -44.58 -13.70
CA ASP A 153 -19.28 -43.69 -13.10
C ASP A 153 -19.78 -42.21 -13.16
N ASN A 154 -20.34 -41.79 -14.28
CA ASN A 154 -20.93 -40.44 -14.43
C ASN A 154 -22.12 -40.21 -13.48
N ALA A 155 -23.00 -41.22 -13.35
CA ALA A 155 -24.14 -41.14 -12.43
C ALA A 155 -23.70 -41.13 -10.96
N GLN A 156 -22.61 -41.81 -10.63
CA GLN A 156 -22.01 -41.80 -9.30
C GLN A 156 -21.44 -40.42 -8.99
N ILE A 157 -20.68 -39.80 -9.90
CA ILE A 157 -20.17 -38.43 -9.74
C ILE A 157 -21.32 -37.46 -9.50
N ALA A 158 -22.40 -37.56 -10.26
CA ALA A 158 -23.56 -36.69 -10.08
C ALA A 158 -24.23 -36.86 -8.70
N LEU A 159 -24.23 -38.09 -8.17
CA LEU A 159 -24.75 -38.38 -6.83
C LEU A 159 -23.84 -37.83 -5.73
N GLU A 160 -22.51 -37.94 -5.92
CA GLU A 160 -21.52 -37.38 -5.01
C GLU A 160 -21.58 -35.84 -5.01
N ASP A 161 -21.71 -35.19 -6.17
CA ASP A 161 -21.86 -33.76 -6.32
C ASP A 161 -23.11 -33.18 -5.65
N ALA A 162 -24.16 -34.00 -5.42
CA ALA A 162 -25.34 -33.61 -4.65
C ALA A 162 -25.06 -33.49 -3.11
N ARG A 163 -23.91 -34.02 -2.66
CA ARG A 163 -23.42 -33.91 -1.30
C ARG A 163 -22.19 -33.04 -1.25
N ILE A 164 -22.39 -31.75 -0.97
CA ILE A 164 -21.31 -30.78 -0.94
C ILE A 164 -20.63 -30.84 0.43
N ALA A 165 -19.33 -31.22 0.42
CA ALA A 165 -18.51 -31.35 1.61
C ALA A 165 -17.45 -30.25 1.68
N ALA A 166 -16.92 -30.00 2.88
CA ALA A 166 -15.86 -29.04 3.12
C ALA A 166 -14.54 -29.47 2.43
N PRO A 167 -13.91 -28.59 1.62
CA PRO A 167 -12.64 -28.91 0.97
C PRO A 167 -11.42 -28.72 1.86
N ILE A 168 -11.53 -27.86 2.89
CA ILE A 168 -10.43 -27.50 3.80
C ILE A 168 -10.90 -27.50 5.26
N ASN A 169 -9.95 -27.50 6.21
CA ASN A 169 -10.25 -27.11 7.60
C ASN A 169 -10.52 -25.62 7.65
N GLY A 170 -11.52 -25.20 8.39
CA GLY A 170 -11.77 -23.76 8.54
C GLY A 170 -13.07 -23.44 9.24
N VAL A 171 -13.41 -22.17 9.16
CA VAL A 171 -14.64 -21.60 9.69
C VAL A 171 -15.46 -21.04 8.53
N VAL A 172 -16.77 -21.19 8.59
CA VAL A 172 -17.70 -20.58 7.62
C VAL A 172 -17.77 -19.08 7.93
N ILE A 173 -17.26 -18.25 7.00
CA ILE A 173 -17.21 -16.80 7.17
C ILE A 173 -18.36 -16.08 6.48
N GLU A 174 -18.98 -16.70 5.48
CA GLU A 174 -20.11 -16.15 4.74
C GLU A 174 -21.03 -17.28 4.28
N LYS A 175 -22.33 -17.03 4.26
CA LYS A 175 -23.37 -17.98 3.87
C LYS A 175 -24.40 -17.28 2.99
N ASP A 176 -24.41 -17.63 1.69
CA ASP A 176 -25.22 -16.96 0.67
C ASP A 176 -26.53 -17.67 0.37
N VAL A 177 -26.74 -18.86 0.94
CA VAL A 177 -27.92 -19.67 0.67
C VAL A 177 -28.64 -20.10 1.93
N SER A 178 -29.91 -20.44 1.77
CA SER A 178 -30.81 -20.89 2.87
C SER A 178 -31.38 -22.27 2.60
N LEU A 179 -31.77 -22.96 3.67
CA LEU A 179 -32.47 -24.23 3.60
C LEU A 179 -33.76 -24.08 2.77
N GLY A 180 -34.00 -25.01 1.84
CA GLY A 180 -35.16 -24.96 0.96
C GLY A 180 -34.98 -24.13 -0.31
N GLN A 181 -33.91 -23.39 -0.45
CA GLN A 181 -33.58 -22.64 -1.65
C GLN A 181 -33.23 -23.57 -2.81
N VAL A 182 -33.60 -23.18 -4.04
CA VAL A 182 -33.23 -23.88 -5.27
C VAL A 182 -31.94 -23.26 -5.80
N ILE A 183 -30.96 -24.12 -6.11
CA ILE A 183 -29.65 -23.74 -6.61
C ILE A 183 -29.37 -24.39 -7.96
N SER A 184 -28.46 -23.79 -8.72
CA SER A 184 -28.04 -24.26 -10.04
C SER A 184 -26.57 -24.66 -10.07
N SER A 185 -26.25 -25.67 -10.88
CA SER A 185 -24.90 -26.20 -11.04
C SER A 185 -24.06 -25.31 -11.94
N ALA A 186 -22.72 -25.39 -11.76
CA ALA A 186 -21.75 -24.73 -12.60
C ALA A 186 -21.74 -25.23 -14.05
N THR A 187 -22.15 -26.51 -14.27
CA THR A 187 -22.19 -27.12 -15.60
C THR A 187 -23.33 -26.63 -16.47
N ASN A 188 -24.40 -26.14 -15.85
CA ASN A 188 -25.61 -25.69 -16.56
C ASN A 188 -25.74 -24.16 -16.67
N ASN A 189 -24.78 -23.40 -16.11
CA ASN A 189 -24.85 -21.95 -16.05
C ASN A 189 -23.51 -21.33 -16.41
N ALA A 190 -23.48 -20.48 -17.43
CA ALA A 190 -22.29 -19.76 -17.87
C ALA A 190 -21.63 -18.87 -16.77
N GLY A 191 -22.38 -18.55 -15.71
CA GLY A 191 -21.91 -17.80 -14.55
C GLY A 191 -21.22 -18.62 -13.46
N GLY A 192 -21.05 -19.94 -13.65
CA GLY A 192 -20.26 -20.78 -12.70
C GLY A 192 -20.98 -21.10 -11.40
N GLY A 193 -22.10 -21.82 -11.40
CA GLY A 193 -22.78 -22.37 -10.21
C GLY A 193 -23.13 -21.38 -9.09
N THR A 194 -24.16 -21.68 -8.33
CA THR A 194 -24.57 -20.85 -7.19
C THR A 194 -23.49 -20.88 -6.10
N LEU A 195 -23.04 -19.69 -5.62
CA LEU A 195 -22.20 -19.57 -4.44
C LEU A 195 -23.03 -20.01 -3.23
N LEU A 196 -22.50 -20.93 -2.43
CA LEU A 196 -23.19 -21.50 -1.28
C LEU A 196 -22.71 -20.85 0.01
N LEU A 197 -21.42 -20.85 0.21
CA LEU A 197 -20.76 -20.30 1.39
C LEU A 197 -19.29 -20.03 1.10
N GLN A 198 -18.69 -19.20 1.91
CA GLN A 198 -17.26 -18.97 1.95
C GLN A 198 -16.70 -19.47 3.26
N MET A 199 -15.58 -20.16 3.19
CA MET A 199 -14.86 -20.65 4.37
C MET A 199 -13.41 -20.24 4.32
N ALA A 200 -12.83 -20.07 5.51
CA ALA A 200 -11.44 -19.71 5.65
C ALA A 200 -10.76 -20.42 6.81
N ASP A 201 -9.48 -20.71 6.65
CA ASP A 201 -8.63 -21.12 7.77
C ASP A 201 -8.23 -19.86 8.55
N LEU A 202 -8.63 -19.79 9.82
CA LEU A 202 -8.35 -18.69 10.72
C LEU A 202 -7.24 -19.01 11.73
N GLY A 203 -6.55 -20.14 11.62
CA GLY A 203 -5.42 -20.50 12.51
C GLY A 203 -4.22 -19.57 12.34
N GLN A 204 -4.04 -19.07 11.13
CA GLN A 204 -3.14 -18.00 10.78
C GLN A 204 -3.89 -16.99 9.91
N VAL A 205 -3.62 -15.72 10.15
CA VAL A 205 -4.22 -14.62 9.39
C VAL A 205 -3.12 -13.74 8.80
N MET A 206 -3.50 -12.96 7.82
CA MET A 206 -2.63 -12.01 7.16
C MET A 206 -3.18 -10.61 7.37
N ASP A 207 -2.31 -9.68 7.73
CA ASP A 207 -2.63 -8.27 7.72
C ASP A 207 -2.18 -7.66 6.40
N SER A 208 -3.11 -7.06 5.69
CA SER A 208 -2.83 -6.30 4.46
C SER A 208 -2.69 -4.83 4.82
N THR A 209 -1.46 -4.42 5.07
CA THR A 209 -1.10 -3.08 5.54
C THR A 209 -0.70 -2.21 4.37
N LEU A 210 -1.25 -1.00 4.30
CA LEU A 210 -0.99 -0.04 3.23
C LEU A 210 0.13 0.92 3.63
N VAL A 211 1.32 0.69 3.09
CA VAL A 211 2.51 1.51 3.34
C VAL A 211 2.69 2.52 2.22
N SER A 212 3.05 3.76 2.59
CA SER A 212 3.24 4.85 1.64
C SER A 212 4.45 4.61 0.72
N GLU A 213 4.42 5.19 -0.49
CA GLU A 213 5.54 5.12 -1.45
C GLU A 213 6.85 5.68 -0.86
N SER A 214 6.78 6.67 0.02
CA SER A 214 7.95 7.25 0.68
C SER A 214 8.65 6.27 1.63
N ASP A 215 7.92 5.35 2.25
CA ASP A 215 8.40 4.49 3.32
C ASP A 215 8.67 3.05 2.86
N ILE A 216 8.05 2.63 1.74
CA ILE A 216 8.16 1.26 1.24
C ILE A 216 9.60 0.84 0.92
N GLY A 217 10.47 1.80 0.55
CA GLY A 217 11.88 1.55 0.29
C GLY A 217 12.66 1.01 1.50
N ASN A 218 12.14 1.25 2.70
CA ASN A 218 12.73 0.81 3.97
C ASN A 218 12.17 -0.54 4.46
N VAL A 219 11.02 -0.97 3.96
CA VAL A 219 10.36 -2.22 4.35
C VAL A 219 10.93 -3.38 3.53
N LYS A 220 11.24 -4.48 4.21
CA LYS A 220 11.78 -5.70 3.59
C LYS A 220 11.09 -6.95 4.14
N PRO A 221 10.93 -7.99 3.32
CA PRO A 221 10.46 -9.29 3.81
C PRO A 221 11.35 -9.80 4.95
N GLY A 222 10.71 -10.42 5.96
CA GLY A 222 11.36 -10.95 7.14
C GLY A 222 11.48 -9.97 8.32
N GLN A 223 11.14 -8.71 8.15
CA GLN A 223 11.09 -7.75 9.27
C GLN A 223 9.97 -8.08 10.24
N LYS A 224 10.20 -7.79 11.53
CA LYS A 224 9.18 -7.93 12.57
C LYS A 224 8.20 -6.76 12.50
N ALA A 225 6.93 -7.06 12.70
CA ALA A 225 5.88 -6.07 12.78
C ALA A 225 5.07 -6.26 14.07
N THR A 226 4.69 -5.17 14.68
CA THR A 226 3.76 -5.12 15.80
C THR A 226 2.42 -4.62 15.29
N VAL A 227 1.39 -5.42 15.47
CA VAL A 227 0.03 -5.13 15.00
C VAL A 227 -0.87 -4.90 16.19
N LYS A 228 -1.49 -3.75 16.25
CA LYS A 228 -2.54 -3.39 17.20
C LYS A 228 -3.86 -3.36 16.47
N VAL A 229 -4.82 -4.12 16.94
CA VAL A 229 -6.16 -4.20 16.33
C VAL A 229 -7.12 -3.37 17.16
N ASP A 230 -7.98 -2.58 16.50
CA ASP A 230 -8.94 -1.70 17.17
C ASP A 230 -9.85 -2.42 18.18
N ALA A 231 -10.16 -3.68 17.87
CA ALA A 231 -10.96 -4.52 18.78
C ALA A 231 -10.24 -4.88 20.09
N TYR A 232 -8.90 -4.82 20.12
CA TYR A 232 -8.06 -5.21 21.26
C TYR A 232 -6.96 -4.16 21.52
N PRO A 233 -7.28 -2.95 21.96
CA PRO A 233 -6.32 -1.82 22.06
C PRO A 233 -5.17 -2.09 23.06
N ASN A 234 -5.41 -2.93 24.06
CA ASN A 234 -4.42 -3.28 25.09
C ASN A 234 -3.60 -4.53 24.74
N ARG A 235 -3.78 -5.11 23.56
CA ARG A 235 -3.07 -6.31 23.12
C ARG A 235 -2.34 -6.04 21.80
N ALA A 236 -1.04 -6.22 21.81
CA ALA A 236 -0.23 -6.19 20.60
C ALA A 236 0.00 -7.61 20.09
N PHE A 237 -0.19 -7.80 18.80
CA PHE A 237 0.11 -9.04 18.10
C PHE A 237 1.43 -8.87 17.36
N THR A 238 2.29 -9.88 17.44
CA THR A 238 3.55 -9.87 16.71
C THR A 238 3.41 -10.65 15.41
N GLY A 239 3.89 -10.04 14.33
CA GLY A 239 3.90 -10.65 13.01
C GLY A 239 5.24 -10.50 12.32
N THR A 240 5.33 -11.06 11.14
CA THR A 240 6.47 -10.90 10.24
C THR A 240 6.01 -10.50 8.86
N VAL A 241 6.72 -9.55 8.24
CA VAL A 241 6.49 -9.17 6.85
C VAL A 241 6.80 -10.37 5.97
N GLU A 242 5.79 -10.89 5.28
CA GLU A 242 5.94 -12.03 4.38
C GLU A 242 6.37 -11.57 2.99
N LYS A 243 5.64 -10.62 2.44
CA LYS A 243 5.90 -10.07 1.09
C LYS A 243 5.28 -8.68 0.93
N ILE A 244 5.79 -7.98 -0.05
CA ILE A 244 5.27 -6.69 -0.50
C ILE A 244 4.57 -6.94 -1.85
N ALA A 245 3.33 -6.51 -2.00
CA ALA A 245 2.63 -6.61 -3.27
C ALA A 245 3.27 -5.63 -4.28
N PRO A 246 3.59 -6.10 -5.50
CA PRO A 246 4.24 -5.24 -6.50
C PRO A 246 3.30 -4.21 -7.12
N GLU A 247 2.00 -4.39 -6.98
CA GLU A 247 0.97 -3.49 -7.49
C GLU A 247 0.58 -2.48 -6.42
N ALA A 248 0.75 -1.20 -6.74
CA ALA A 248 0.35 -0.11 -5.87
C ALA A 248 -1.17 0.13 -5.95
N THR A 249 -1.74 0.55 -4.84
CA THR A 249 -3.13 1.00 -4.75
C THR A 249 -3.14 2.50 -4.52
N VAL A 250 -3.92 3.23 -5.31
CA VAL A 250 -4.08 4.68 -5.13
C VAL A 250 -5.33 4.94 -4.29
N GLN A 251 -5.16 5.51 -3.11
CA GLN A 251 -6.25 5.94 -2.24
C GLN A 251 -6.15 7.46 -2.01
N GLN A 252 -7.22 8.20 -2.28
CA GLN A 252 -7.27 9.66 -2.09
C GLN A 252 -6.06 10.41 -2.69
N SER A 253 -5.60 9.98 -3.87
CA SER A 253 -4.43 10.54 -4.58
C SER A 253 -3.08 10.24 -3.93
N VAL A 254 -3.01 9.33 -2.96
CA VAL A 254 -1.77 8.85 -2.36
C VAL A 254 -1.49 7.44 -2.87
N THR A 255 -0.27 7.21 -3.36
CA THR A 255 0.20 5.89 -3.79
C THR A 255 0.63 5.09 -2.58
N MET A 256 0.02 3.93 -2.38
CA MET A 256 0.30 3.01 -1.28
C MET A 256 0.60 1.61 -1.80
N PHE A 257 1.48 0.90 -1.14
CA PHE A 257 1.85 -0.47 -1.46
C PHE A 257 1.34 -1.42 -0.37
N PRO A 258 0.55 -2.46 -0.73
CA PRO A 258 0.11 -3.45 0.23
C PRO A 258 1.30 -4.30 0.70
N VAL A 259 1.56 -4.28 1.99
CA VAL A 259 2.52 -5.14 2.68
C VAL A 259 1.76 -6.21 3.43
N LEU A 260 2.08 -7.47 3.15
CA LEU A 260 1.39 -8.61 3.74
C LEU A 260 2.20 -9.12 4.92
N ILE A 261 1.59 -9.07 6.09
CA ILE A 261 2.18 -9.44 7.37
C ILE A 261 1.46 -10.66 7.92
N ARG A 262 2.20 -11.74 8.16
CA ARG A 262 1.66 -12.97 8.72
C ARG A 262 1.57 -12.87 10.23
N LEU A 263 0.42 -13.26 10.77
CA LEU A 263 0.08 -13.27 12.19
C LEU A 263 -0.40 -14.65 12.62
N ASP A 264 0.07 -15.13 13.76
CA ASP A 264 -0.47 -16.32 14.41
C ASP A 264 -1.75 -15.98 15.16
N ASN A 265 -2.81 -16.74 14.92
CA ASN A 265 -4.12 -16.55 15.53
C ASN A 265 -4.60 -17.82 16.29
N LYS A 266 -3.73 -18.36 17.13
CA LYS A 266 -4.01 -19.60 17.89
C LYS A 266 -5.25 -19.47 18.80
N ASP A 267 -5.46 -18.27 19.32
CA ASP A 267 -6.57 -17.97 20.22
C ASP A 267 -7.90 -17.71 19.47
N GLY A 268 -7.85 -17.57 18.14
CA GLY A 268 -9.01 -17.24 17.31
C GLY A 268 -9.57 -15.83 17.55
N ALA A 269 -8.78 -14.93 18.14
CA ALA A 269 -9.20 -13.57 18.48
C ALA A 269 -9.26 -12.66 17.25
N LEU A 270 -8.39 -12.89 16.27
CA LEU A 270 -8.32 -12.10 15.03
C LEU A 270 -9.35 -12.63 14.03
N MET A 271 -10.23 -11.75 13.58
CA MET A 271 -11.27 -12.05 12.59
C MET A 271 -11.04 -11.26 11.31
N PRO A 272 -11.33 -11.83 10.13
CA PRO A 272 -11.29 -11.11 8.88
C PRO A 272 -12.14 -9.83 8.91
N GLY A 273 -11.61 -8.74 8.32
CA GLY A 273 -12.27 -7.45 8.28
C GLY A 273 -11.98 -6.53 9.47
N MET A 274 -11.20 -6.95 10.47
CA MET A 274 -10.75 -6.07 11.54
C MET A 274 -9.70 -5.08 11.03
N ASN A 275 -9.82 -3.81 11.43
CA ASN A 275 -8.81 -2.79 11.17
C ASN A 275 -7.67 -2.93 12.18
N SER A 276 -6.49 -2.53 11.73
CA SER A 276 -5.25 -2.62 12.51
C SER A 276 -4.34 -1.43 12.24
N ASP A 277 -3.60 -1.04 13.29
CA ASP A 277 -2.45 -0.17 13.21
C ASP A 277 -1.18 -1.03 13.30
N VAL A 278 -0.33 -0.88 12.34
CA VAL A 278 0.87 -1.69 12.18
C VAL A 278 2.12 -0.84 12.27
N SER A 279 3.05 -1.25 13.13
CA SER A 279 4.40 -0.69 13.22
C SER A 279 5.39 -1.75 12.76
N VAL A 280 6.03 -1.51 11.61
CA VAL A 280 7.05 -2.39 11.02
C VAL A 280 8.43 -1.93 11.47
N LEU A 281 9.16 -2.78 12.18
CA LEU A 281 10.51 -2.49 12.65
C LEU A 281 11.50 -2.51 11.47
N VAL A 282 11.92 -1.31 11.06
CA VAL A 282 12.88 -1.15 9.96
C VAL A 282 14.31 -1.27 10.45
N GLN A 283 14.65 -0.55 11.52
CA GLN A 283 15.97 -0.50 12.06
C GLN A 283 15.97 -0.31 13.58
N GLN A 284 16.83 -1.02 14.28
CA GLN A 284 17.06 -0.82 15.70
C GLN A 284 18.55 -0.56 15.92
N ARG A 285 18.87 0.51 16.62
CA ARG A 285 20.22 0.83 17.04
C ARG A 285 20.26 1.02 18.55
N THR A 286 21.15 0.33 19.20
CA THR A 286 21.29 0.38 20.65
C THR A 286 22.43 1.31 21.05
N ASN A 287 22.25 2.05 22.14
CA ASN A 287 23.25 2.90 22.76
C ASN A 287 23.86 3.95 21.82
N VAL A 288 23.03 4.58 20.98
CA VAL A 288 23.46 5.67 20.06
C VAL A 288 23.22 7.03 20.69
N LEU A 289 24.08 7.99 20.32
CA LEU A 289 23.92 9.38 20.74
C LEU A 289 22.77 10.01 19.97
N THR A 290 21.75 10.51 20.67
CA THR A 290 20.55 11.07 20.05
C THR A 290 20.34 12.52 20.40
N VAL A 291 19.75 13.26 19.45
CA VAL A 291 19.35 14.64 19.63
C VAL A 291 17.86 14.77 19.32
N PRO A 292 17.08 15.50 20.14
CA PRO A 292 15.68 15.78 19.81
C PRO A 292 15.56 16.53 18.47
N ASN A 293 14.58 16.15 17.65
CA ASN A 293 14.37 16.77 16.35
C ASN A 293 14.07 18.27 16.45
N ASP A 294 13.52 18.72 17.57
CA ASP A 294 13.27 20.14 17.86
C ASP A 294 14.56 20.98 18.02
N ALA A 295 15.68 20.36 18.39
CA ALA A 295 16.98 21.02 18.46
C ALA A 295 17.73 21.06 17.14
N LEU A 296 17.28 20.28 16.16
CA LEU A 296 17.93 20.10 14.88
C LEU A 296 17.41 21.08 13.85
N ARG A 297 18.32 21.76 13.15
CA ARG A 297 17.97 22.71 12.07
C ARG A 297 18.84 22.47 10.84
N THR A 298 18.37 22.93 9.70
CA THR A 298 19.17 22.89 8.50
C THR A 298 20.24 24.01 8.54
N PRO A 299 21.42 23.79 7.96
CA PRO A 299 22.46 24.83 7.89
C PRO A 299 21.98 26.14 7.24
N ARG A 300 20.95 26.08 6.38
CA ARG A 300 20.34 27.26 5.71
C ARG A 300 19.52 28.11 6.67
N GLU A 301 18.95 27.53 7.69
CA GLU A 301 18.14 28.22 8.69
C GLU A 301 18.99 28.83 9.81
N GLY A 302 20.31 28.57 9.82
CA GLY A 302 21.22 29.02 10.86
C GLY A 302 21.17 30.52 11.16
N ALA A 303 21.04 31.36 10.14
CA ALA A 303 20.92 32.80 10.30
C ALA A 303 19.61 33.22 11.02
N GLN A 304 18.49 32.58 10.74
CA GLN A 304 17.21 32.89 11.36
C GLN A 304 17.16 32.42 12.82
N VAL A 305 17.74 31.25 13.08
CA VAL A 305 17.84 30.71 14.43
C VAL A 305 18.80 31.56 15.26
N ALA A 306 19.92 32.01 14.70
CA ALA A 306 20.86 32.94 15.35
C ALA A 306 20.18 34.22 15.83
N GLU A 307 19.34 34.81 14.99
CA GLU A 307 18.56 36.01 15.33
C GLU A 307 17.57 35.72 16.48
N ALA A 308 16.91 34.56 16.46
CA ALA A 308 15.97 34.13 17.54
C ALA A 308 16.70 33.89 18.86
N LEU A 309 17.95 33.41 18.83
CA LEU A 309 18.81 33.19 19.98
C LEU A 309 19.57 34.44 20.43
N GLY A 310 19.42 35.58 19.73
CA GLY A 310 20.12 36.83 20.00
C GLY A 310 21.59 36.85 19.60
N LEU A 311 22.00 35.97 18.68
CA LEU A 311 23.35 35.86 18.12
C LEU A 311 23.47 36.68 16.85
N ASP A 312 24.70 37.04 16.47
CA ASP A 312 24.98 37.71 15.20
C ASP A 312 24.84 36.76 14.02
N PRO A 313 23.84 36.95 13.11
CA PRO A 313 23.58 36.02 12.03
C PRO A 313 24.74 35.86 11.03
N THR A 314 25.58 36.92 10.85
CA THR A 314 26.71 36.90 9.93
C THR A 314 27.82 35.98 10.46
N LYS A 315 28.17 36.10 11.72
CA LYS A 315 29.17 35.26 12.38
C LYS A 315 28.77 33.79 12.38
N VAL A 316 27.50 33.50 12.71
CA VAL A 316 26.97 32.13 12.69
C VAL A 316 27.03 31.55 11.29
N THR A 317 26.67 32.33 10.26
CA THR A 317 26.72 31.85 8.86
C THR A 317 28.14 31.53 8.41
N ASP A 318 29.12 32.37 8.77
CA ASP A 318 30.51 32.14 8.40
C ASP A 318 31.14 30.97 9.15
N GLU A 319 30.81 30.80 10.41
CA GLU A 319 31.24 29.66 11.21
C GLU A 319 30.66 28.34 10.69
N VAL A 320 29.36 28.32 10.37
CA VAL A 320 28.69 27.15 9.74
C VAL A 320 29.31 26.82 8.41
N LYS A 321 29.63 27.79 7.56
CA LYS A 321 30.32 27.56 6.28
C LYS A 321 31.70 26.96 6.49
N THR A 322 32.48 27.47 7.46
CA THR A 322 33.80 26.95 7.78
C THR A 322 33.74 25.52 8.27
N GLN A 323 32.80 25.21 9.17
CA GLN A 323 32.58 23.84 9.67
C GLN A 323 32.11 22.90 8.55
N LEU A 324 31.24 23.35 7.65
CA LEU A 324 30.78 22.56 6.50
C LEU A 324 31.91 22.26 5.52
N ALA A 325 32.80 23.23 5.26
CA ALA A 325 33.99 23.06 4.44
C ALA A 325 34.98 22.04 5.03
N SER A 326 35.11 22.01 6.35
CA SER A 326 35.99 21.05 7.04
C SER A 326 35.43 19.61 7.00
N LEU A 327 34.12 19.44 6.92
CA LEU A 327 33.46 18.13 6.81
C LEU A 327 33.50 17.57 5.37
N HIS A 328 33.70 18.41 4.35
CA HIS A 328 33.78 18.04 2.94
C HIS A 328 35.08 18.56 2.28
N PRO A 329 36.25 18.01 2.57
CA PRO A 329 37.52 18.52 2.04
C PRO A 329 37.70 18.37 0.52
N GLY A 330 36.71 17.83 -0.19
CA GLY A 330 36.77 17.56 -1.64
C GLY A 330 35.87 18.44 -2.53
N ALA A 331 35.02 19.32 -2.00
CA ALA A 331 34.03 20.07 -2.80
C ALA A 331 34.53 21.49 -3.25
N GLY A 332 35.76 21.89 -2.95
CA GLY A 332 36.25 23.25 -3.12
C GLY A 332 37.38 23.44 -4.14
N ARG A 333 37.41 22.72 -5.25
CA ARG A 333 38.29 23.07 -6.38
C ARG A 333 37.52 23.13 -7.68
N ALA A 334 36.62 24.09 -7.81
CA ALA A 334 36.26 24.65 -9.10
C ALA A 334 37.36 25.67 -9.43
N SER A 335 38.20 25.29 -10.35
CA SER A 335 39.28 26.16 -10.92
C SER A 335 38.63 27.35 -11.62
N PRO A 336 38.96 28.60 -11.28
CA PRO A 336 38.60 29.73 -12.12
C PRO A 336 39.73 29.95 -13.12
N ASN A 337 39.73 29.31 -14.28
CA ASN A 337 40.41 29.79 -15.48
C ASN A 337 40.03 28.95 -16.70
N ALA A 338 39.16 29.48 -17.51
CA ALA A 338 39.12 29.25 -18.94
C ALA A 338 38.40 30.47 -19.58
N THR A 339 39.09 31.58 -19.63
CA THR A 339 38.81 32.62 -20.59
C THR A 339 39.44 32.23 -21.94
N GLY A 340 38.61 32.26 -23.00
CA GLY A 340 39.02 32.61 -24.36
C GLY A 340 39.74 31.52 -25.15
N ASP A 341 39.13 30.95 -26.16
CA ASP A 341 39.40 31.40 -27.52
C ASP A 341 38.47 30.73 -28.52
N THR A 342 37.88 31.55 -29.32
CA THR A 342 37.21 31.24 -30.57
C THR A 342 38.24 30.84 -31.59
N ALA A 343 38.11 29.71 -32.30
CA ALA A 343 38.51 29.60 -33.69
C ALA A 343 37.87 28.39 -34.35
N ALA A 344 37.23 28.66 -35.44
CA ALA A 344 36.66 27.81 -36.44
C ALA A 344 37.63 26.79 -37.03
N ALA A 345 37.20 25.59 -37.32
CA ALA A 345 37.63 24.83 -38.49
C ALA A 345 36.58 23.84 -38.89
N ALA A 346 36.01 24.08 -40.05
CA ALA A 346 35.25 23.15 -40.87
C ALA A 346 36.17 22.06 -41.45
N GLY A 347 35.66 20.88 -41.67
CA GLY A 347 36.30 19.78 -42.40
C GLY A 347 35.45 18.53 -42.23
N MET A 348 34.46 18.35 -43.04
CA MET A 348 34.33 17.40 -44.16
C MET A 348 35.20 16.16 -44.03
N ILE A 349 34.58 14.98 -44.05
CA ILE A 349 34.67 13.93 -45.08
C ILE A 349 33.91 12.67 -44.59
N ASP A 350 33.01 12.25 -45.42
CA ASP A 350 32.31 10.98 -45.62
C ASP A 350 33.24 9.92 -46.26
N PRO A 351 32.74 8.75 -46.70
CA PRO A 351 32.26 7.53 -46.01
C PRO A 351 33.00 6.26 -46.51
N ALA A 352 32.41 5.10 -46.23
CA ALA A 352 32.66 3.74 -46.74
C ALA A 352 33.58 2.88 -45.85
N ASP A 353 33.19 1.68 -45.52
CA ASP A 353 33.01 0.52 -46.39
C ASP A 353 32.46 -0.71 -45.64
N SER A 354 31.57 -1.36 -46.29
CA SER A 354 31.33 -2.79 -46.56
C SER A 354 31.46 -3.87 -45.50
N GLY A 355 30.44 -4.67 -45.49
CA GLY A 355 30.60 -6.12 -45.67
C GLY A 355 30.04 -7.04 -44.58
N ALA A 356 28.99 -7.65 -44.74
CA ALA A 356 28.67 -8.98 -45.28
C ALA A 356 27.48 -9.63 -44.59
N ARG A 357 26.46 -9.89 -45.37
CA ARG A 357 25.46 -10.93 -45.12
C ARG A 357 26.08 -12.33 -45.48
N PRO A 358 25.54 -13.42 -44.96
CA PRO A 358 24.69 -14.19 -45.88
C PRO A 358 23.39 -14.74 -45.29
N ALA A 359 22.60 -15.02 -46.26
CA ALA A 359 21.25 -15.48 -46.38
C ALA A 359 21.07 -17.03 -46.27
N ARG A 360 19.79 -17.39 -46.30
CA ARG A 360 19.13 -18.67 -46.69
C ARG A 360 18.63 -19.49 -45.51
N ALA A 361 17.44 -20.08 -45.54
CA ALA A 361 16.52 -20.53 -46.59
C ALA A 361 15.14 -20.77 -45.96
N ARG A 362 14.02 -20.40 -46.61
CA ARG A 362 13.09 -21.17 -47.45
C ARG A 362 12.37 -22.34 -46.79
N GLY A 363 11.03 -22.25 -46.87
CA GLY A 363 10.04 -23.34 -46.89
C GLY A 363 8.70 -22.73 -46.42
N ALA A 364 7.81 -22.31 -47.20
CA ALA A 364 6.98 -22.84 -48.29
C ALA A 364 5.81 -23.68 -47.79
N GLY A 365 4.62 -23.26 -48.13
CA GLY A 365 3.39 -24.01 -48.25
C GLY A 365 2.38 -23.72 -47.14
N GLY A 366 1.21 -23.29 -47.40
CA GLY A 366 0.26 -23.19 -48.48
C GLY A 366 -1.10 -23.06 -47.89
N ALA A 367 -1.81 -22.10 -48.39
CA ALA A 367 -3.09 -22.12 -49.01
C ALA A 367 -4.31 -22.61 -48.21
N SER A 368 -5.24 -21.79 -48.13
CA SER A 368 -6.58 -21.57 -48.71
C SER A 368 -7.65 -21.74 -47.64
N SER A 369 -8.73 -21.05 -47.54
CA SER A 369 -9.57 -20.28 -48.45
C SER A 369 -10.77 -19.73 -47.62
N ALA A 370 -11.16 -18.53 -47.99
CA ALA A 370 -12.52 -18.11 -48.27
C ALA A 370 -13.59 -18.25 -47.16
N GLY A 371 -14.24 -17.20 -46.79
CA GLY A 371 -15.25 -16.46 -47.41
C GLY A 371 -16.24 -15.86 -46.44
N GLY A 372 -16.71 -14.66 -46.76
CA GLY A 372 -18.07 -14.19 -46.57
C GLY A 372 -18.25 -13.07 -45.56
N ALA A 373 -18.05 -11.84 -45.87
CA ALA A 373 -18.97 -10.76 -46.25
C ALA A 373 -20.34 -10.70 -45.52
N ASN A 374 -20.55 -9.59 -44.79
CA ASN A 374 -21.67 -8.62 -44.88
C ASN A 374 -21.56 -7.66 -43.69
N ALA A 375 -21.24 -6.40 -43.86
CA ALA A 375 -21.92 -5.25 -44.43
C ALA A 375 -23.27 -4.95 -43.78
N ARG A 376 -23.34 -3.83 -43.05
CA ARG A 376 -24.24 -2.68 -43.16
C ARG A 376 -24.31 -1.90 -41.86
N ARG A 377 -23.74 -0.65 -41.87
CA ARG A 377 -24.46 0.65 -41.99
C ARG A 377 -25.38 1.00 -40.83
N SER A 378 -25.04 2.05 -40.13
CA SER A 378 -25.59 3.43 -40.22
C SER A 378 -25.08 4.22 -39.03
N ALA A 379 -24.36 5.30 -39.14
CA ALA A 379 -24.66 6.63 -39.65
C ALA A 379 -25.41 7.52 -38.64
N ARG A 380 -24.79 8.68 -38.45
CA ARG A 380 -25.28 9.99 -37.95
C ARG A 380 -25.29 10.18 -36.44
N GLY A 381 -24.80 11.28 -35.91
CA GLY A 381 -24.49 12.64 -36.36
C GLY A 381 -24.16 13.38 -35.09
N GLY A 382 -23.21 14.23 -35.08
CA GLY A 382 -23.31 15.58 -35.49
C GLY A 382 -23.24 16.49 -34.26
N GLY A 383 -22.32 17.45 -34.25
CA GLY A 383 -22.46 18.64 -33.45
C GLY A 383 -21.10 19.18 -32.94
N ALA A 384 -20.50 19.99 -33.77
CA ALA A 384 -19.39 20.89 -33.47
C ALA A 384 -19.87 22.08 -32.63
N ASN A 385 -18.99 22.63 -31.85
CA ASN A 385 -18.65 24.05 -31.67
C ASN A 385 -17.89 24.17 -30.34
N GLY A 386 -16.68 24.70 -30.25
CA GLY A 386 -16.25 26.01 -30.71
C GLY A 386 -16.23 26.94 -29.51
N GLY A 387 -15.08 27.36 -29.07
CA GLY A 387 -15.02 28.45 -28.12
C GLY A 387 -13.74 28.45 -27.27
N ALA A 388 -12.68 28.95 -27.87
CA ALA A 388 -11.52 29.47 -27.18
C ALA A 388 -11.88 30.83 -26.58
N THR A 389 -11.64 31.05 -25.29
CA THR A 389 -11.27 32.37 -24.76
C THR A 389 -10.39 32.15 -23.56
N GLY A 390 -9.19 32.71 -23.67
CA GLY A 390 -8.24 32.87 -22.60
C GLY A 390 -8.74 33.88 -21.56
N ALA A 391 -8.33 33.69 -20.34
CA ALA A 391 -8.22 34.75 -19.36
C ALA A 391 -7.06 34.43 -18.42
N ALA A 392 -6.23 35.43 -18.36
CA ALA A 392 -5.01 35.59 -17.64
C ALA A 392 -5.13 35.35 -16.14
N GLY A 393 -4.05 34.89 -15.60
CA GLY A 393 -3.75 34.59 -14.24
C GLY A 393 -3.88 35.69 -13.22
N PHE A 394 -4.04 35.25 -11.99
CA PHE A 394 -3.50 35.93 -10.83
C PHE A 394 -2.84 34.87 -9.95
N GLY A 395 -1.54 34.92 -9.91
CA GLY A 395 -0.73 34.17 -8.97
C GLY A 395 -0.98 34.69 -7.56
N ALA A 396 -1.64 33.89 -6.76
CA ALA A 396 -1.57 33.98 -5.30
C ALA A 396 -0.50 32.99 -4.85
N GLN A 397 0.66 33.51 -4.56
CA GLN A 397 1.77 32.81 -3.94
C GLN A 397 1.41 32.62 -2.47
N ALA A 398 0.66 31.57 -2.17
CA ALA A 398 0.52 31.05 -0.83
C ALA A 398 1.82 30.30 -0.52
N GLY A 399 2.63 30.89 0.36
CA GLY A 399 3.78 30.25 0.95
C GLY A 399 3.32 29.02 1.72
N GLY A 400 3.35 27.88 1.07
CA GLY A 400 3.22 26.60 1.71
C GLY A 400 4.47 26.37 2.56
N VAL A 401 4.29 26.37 3.87
CA VAL A 401 5.25 25.79 4.80
C VAL A 401 5.28 24.30 4.50
N SER A 402 6.23 23.87 3.70
CA SER A 402 6.52 22.45 3.51
C SER A 402 7.18 21.93 4.78
N THR A 403 6.39 21.37 5.67
CA THR A 403 6.85 20.40 6.64
C THR A 403 7.04 19.07 5.91
N GLY A 404 8.00 19.03 4.99
CA GLY A 404 8.43 17.83 4.32
C GLY A 404 9.64 17.30 5.06
N SER A 405 9.50 16.25 5.82
CA SER A 405 10.58 15.41 6.28
C SER A 405 11.20 14.69 5.08
N GLU A 406 12.07 15.36 4.33
CA GLU A 406 12.96 14.72 3.36
C GLU A 406 14.09 13.97 4.08
N PHE A 407 13.76 12.88 4.72
CA PHE A 407 14.76 11.91 5.19
C PHE A 407 14.58 10.59 4.46
N GLY A 408 14.85 10.60 3.15
CA GLY A 408 14.99 9.37 2.36
C GLY A 408 16.26 8.63 2.76
N ALA A 409 16.16 7.34 3.01
CA ALA A 409 17.25 6.42 3.29
C ALA A 409 18.16 6.19 2.07
N GLY A 410 19.00 7.17 1.78
CA GLY A 410 20.16 7.02 0.92
C GLY A 410 21.39 7.49 1.69
N SER A 411 22.50 6.78 1.61
CA SER A 411 23.77 7.00 2.33
C SER A 411 24.50 8.32 2.08
N THR A 412 23.78 9.41 1.87
CA THR A 412 24.30 10.76 1.93
C THR A 412 24.31 11.17 3.39
N ARG A 413 25.51 11.41 3.95
CA ARG A 413 25.68 11.94 5.30
C ARG A 413 24.89 13.25 5.39
N HIS A 414 23.73 13.19 6.03
CA HIS A 414 22.92 14.37 6.26
C HIS A 414 23.61 15.19 7.35
N THR A 415 23.84 16.48 7.07
CA THR A 415 24.41 17.40 8.04
C THR A 415 23.31 18.26 8.62
N GLY A 416 23.25 18.31 9.94
CA GLY A 416 22.38 19.17 10.72
C GLY A 416 23.14 20.28 11.41
N LEU A 417 22.42 21.31 11.85
CA LEU A 417 22.92 22.39 12.69
C LEU A 417 22.29 22.32 14.07
N VAL A 418 23.07 22.36 15.11
CA VAL A 418 22.64 22.40 16.53
C VAL A 418 23.29 23.58 17.21
N PHE A 419 22.62 24.17 18.19
CA PHE A 419 23.17 25.27 19.02
C PHE A 419 23.47 24.73 20.41
N LEU A 420 24.76 24.64 20.74
CA LEU A 420 25.24 24.17 22.04
C LEU A 420 25.21 25.30 23.06
N ALA A 421 24.66 25.03 24.22
CA ALA A 421 24.72 25.96 25.37
C ALA A 421 26.05 25.80 26.07
N GLN A 422 26.94 26.77 25.92
CA GLN A 422 28.23 26.85 26.60
C GLN A 422 28.36 28.18 27.36
N ASN A 423 28.59 28.14 28.67
CA ASN A 423 28.82 29.33 29.50
C ASN A 423 27.74 30.46 29.34
N GLY A 424 26.47 30.06 29.15
CA GLY A 424 25.37 31.01 28.99
C GLY A 424 25.24 31.63 27.58
N THR A 425 26.04 31.17 26.63
CA THR A 425 25.98 31.56 25.20
C THR A 425 25.71 30.32 24.35
N PHE A 426 25.12 30.52 23.17
CA PHE A 426 24.87 29.44 22.22
C PHE A 426 25.92 29.46 21.09
N VAL A 427 26.55 28.32 20.85
CA VAL A 427 27.57 28.15 19.80
C VAL A 427 26.99 27.23 18.71
N PRO A 428 27.00 27.65 17.44
CA PRO A 428 26.53 26.81 16.35
C PRO A 428 27.53 25.68 16.07
N ARG A 429 27.01 24.46 15.93
CA ARG A 429 27.81 23.29 15.59
C ARG A 429 27.14 22.45 14.52
N VAL A 430 27.89 22.17 13.45
CA VAL A 430 27.42 21.27 12.39
C VAL A 430 27.69 19.83 12.83
N VAL A 431 26.66 19.00 12.73
CA VAL A 431 26.66 17.61 13.15
C VAL A 431 26.34 16.69 11.96
N SER A 432 26.95 15.50 11.96
CA SER A 432 26.59 14.46 10.99
C SER A 432 25.47 13.60 11.59
N LEU A 433 24.41 13.42 10.83
CA LEU A 433 23.22 12.72 11.24
C LEU A 433 23.23 11.28 10.73
N GLY A 434 22.65 10.38 11.49
CA GLY A 434 22.41 8.98 11.17
C GLY A 434 20.93 8.68 10.95
N ALA A 435 20.47 7.60 11.56
CA ALA A 435 19.06 7.21 11.55
C ALA A 435 18.21 8.19 12.38
N ALA A 436 16.99 8.42 11.93
CA ALA A 436 16.05 9.31 12.60
C ALA A 436 14.70 8.59 12.79
N ASN A 437 14.03 8.92 13.89
CA ASN A 437 12.62 8.60 14.07
C ASN A 437 11.82 9.89 14.26
N TYR A 438 10.55 9.78 14.68
CA TYR A 438 9.66 10.93 14.86
C TYR A 438 10.18 11.92 15.90
N ASP A 439 10.78 11.46 16.98
CA ASP A 439 11.16 12.27 18.15
C ASP A 439 12.63 12.67 18.16
N VAL A 440 13.51 11.77 17.76
CA VAL A 440 14.97 11.92 17.90
C VAL A 440 15.73 11.47 16.66
N THR A 441 16.88 12.07 16.45
CA THR A 441 17.82 11.71 15.38
C THR A 441 19.18 11.28 15.96
N GLU A 442 19.75 10.22 15.40
CA GLU A 442 21.10 9.76 15.72
C GLU A 442 22.14 10.79 15.28
N VAL A 443 23.10 11.07 16.13
CA VAL A 443 24.28 11.89 15.80
C VAL A 443 25.50 11.00 15.72
N THR A 444 26.10 10.91 14.53
CA THR A 444 27.27 10.09 14.27
C THR A 444 28.58 10.80 14.60
N SER A 445 28.59 12.14 14.50
CA SER A 445 29.75 12.96 14.87
C SER A 445 29.35 14.40 15.13
N GLY A 446 30.14 15.12 15.97
CA GLY A 446 29.99 16.55 16.23
C GLY A 446 29.44 16.89 17.62
N LEU A 447 28.91 15.94 18.38
CA LEU A 447 28.43 16.13 19.78
C LEU A 447 29.05 15.12 20.71
N ALA A 448 29.10 15.49 22.00
CA ALA A 448 29.48 14.60 23.09
C ALA A 448 28.30 14.32 24.01
N GLU A 449 28.36 13.22 24.73
CA GLU A 449 27.37 12.89 25.76
C GLU A 449 27.45 13.91 26.91
N GLY A 450 26.26 14.42 27.31
CA GLY A 450 26.17 15.48 28.32
C GLY A 450 26.13 16.90 27.78
N ASP A 451 26.37 17.10 26.46
CA ASP A 451 26.20 18.41 25.81
C ASP A 451 24.75 18.90 25.96
N GLN A 452 24.58 20.20 26.19
CA GLN A 452 23.28 20.83 26.23
C GLN A 452 22.99 21.55 24.92
N VAL A 453 21.86 21.23 24.29
CA VAL A 453 21.43 21.85 23.02
C VAL A 453 20.17 22.68 23.21
N ALA A 454 20.09 23.81 22.50
CA ALA A 454 18.93 24.68 22.53
C ALA A 454 17.75 24.05 21.76
N LEU A 455 16.58 24.00 22.38
CA LEU A 455 15.34 23.65 21.72
C LEU A 455 14.75 24.91 21.10
N VAL A 456 14.76 24.97 19.77
CA VAL A 456 14.24 26.13 19.01
C VAL A 456 12.89 25.77 18.44
N THR A 457 11.83 26.11 19.14
CA THR A 457 10.47 25.85 18.67
C THR A 457 10.07 26.75 17.49
N THR A 458 9.18 26.27 16.63
CA THR A 458 8.61 27.04 15.51
C THR A 458 7.94 28.34 15.99
N ALA A 459 7.39 28.35 17.20
CA ALA A 459 6.80 29.55 17.81
C ALA A 459 7.84 30.66 18.05
N MET A 460 9.06 30.31 18.47
CA MET A 460 10.16 31.28 18.66
C MET A 460 10.62 31.87 17.33
N LEU A 461 10.71 31.07 16.28
CA LEU A 461 11.06 31.53 14.94
C LEU A 461 10.03 32.50 14.35
N LEU A 462 8.74 32.20 14.53
CA LEU A 462 7.66 33.09 14.11
C LEU A 462 7.67 34.41 14.89
N GLN A 463 7.95 34.39 16.20
CA GLN A 463 8.10 35.60 17.01
C GLN A 463 9.29 36.44 16.53
N ALA A 464 10.43 35.82 16.24
CA ALA A 464 11.61 36.51 15.70
C ALA A 464 11.31 37.16 14.34
N GLN A 465 10.63 36.46 13.43
CA GLN A 465 10.21 36.98 12.14
C GLN A 465 9.25 38.15 12.27
N ASN A 466 8.26 38.08 13.16
CA ASN A 466 7.32 39.15 13.41
C ASN A 466 8.02 40.40 14.00
N ALA A 467 8.94 40.17 14.93
CA ALA A 467 9.75 41.26 15.52
C ALA A 467 10.60 41.97 14.46
N ARG A 468 11.19 41.20 13.52
CA ARG A 468 11.96 41.73 12.37
C ARG A 468 11.06 42.55 11.45
N GLN A 469 9.90 42.06 11.09
CA GLN A 469 8.95 42.80 10.26
C GLN A 469 8.50 44.12 10.92
N GLN A 470 8.28 44.09 12.24
CA GLN A 470 7.96 45.32 12.97
C GLN A 470 9.10 46.34 12.98
N ARG A 471 10.35 45.88 13.15
CA ARG A 471 11.53 46.76 13.06
C ARG A 471 11.68 47.35 11.65
N ILE A 472 11.50 46.56 10.59
CA ILE A 472 11.54 47.07 9.21
C ILE A 472 10.44 48.10 8.98
N LYS A 473 9.22 47.90 9.47
CA LYS A 473 8.11 48.86 9.37
C LYS A 473 8.38 50.14 10.16
N SER A 474 9.05 50.06 11.32
CA SER A 474 9.43 51.24 12.10
C SER A 474 10.58 52.03 11.47
N PHE A 475 11.48 51.40 10.72
CA PHE A 475 12.56 52.08 9.94
C PHE A 475 12.03 52.73 8.66
N THR A 476 10.95 52.22 8.07
CA THR A 476 10.32 52.82 6.87
C THR A 476 9.33 53.93 7.21
N ALA A 477 8.99 54.12 8.47
CA ALA A 477 8.18 55.24 8.96
C ALA A 477 9.04 56.43 9.32
N LEU A 478 9.90 56.93 8.38
CA LEU A 478 10.51 58.26 8.49
C LEU A 478 9.41 59.33 8.26
N PRO A 479 9.24 60.33 9.16
CA PRO A 479 8.26 61.40 8.96
C PRO A 479 8.79 62.32 7.84
N GLY A 480 8.22 62.21 6.62
CA GLY A 480 8.58 63.11 5.50
C GLY A 480 8.17 62.68 4.11
N MET A 481 7.82 61.41 3.85
CA MET A 481 7.31 61.00 2.55
C MET A 481 5.82 60.69 2.57
N ASN A 482 5.06 61.75 2.31
CA ASN A 482 3.62 61.70 2.10
C ASN A 482 3.33 60.98 0.77
N SER A 483 3.01 59.72 0.82
CA SER A 483 2.49 59.02 -0.34
C SER A 483 1.05 59.46 -0.59
N GLN A 484 0.83 60.19 -1.67
CA GLN A 484 -0.48 60.58 -2.19
C GLN A 484 -1.41 59.35 -2.24
N GLN A 485 -2.40 59.40 -1.37
CA GLN A 485 -3.60 58.57 -1.48
C GLN A 485 -4.35 58.95 -2.76
N SER A 486 -4.32 58.12 -3.75
CA SER A 486 -5.23 58.15 -4.89
C SER A 486 -6.62 57.68 -4.41
N THR A 487 -7.47 58.66 -4.18
CA THR A 487 -8.92 58.44 -3.94
C THR A 487 -9.56 57.85 -5.20
N PRO A 488 -10.39 56.83 -5.11
CA PRO A 488 -11.22 56.39 -6.25
C PRO A 488 -12.35 57.38 -6.43
N ARG A 489 -12.38 58.01 -7.59
CA ARG A 489 -13.41 58.90 -8.08
C ARG A 489 -14.69 58.12 -8.33
N ALA A 490 -15.71 58.43 -7.54
CA ALA A 490 -17.08 58.00 -7.83
C ALA A 490 -17.60 58.69 -9.10
N GLY A 491 -17.85 57.90 -10.14
CA GLY A 491 -18.52 58.32 -11.36
C GLY A 491 -19.91 57.71 -11.40
N GLY A 492 -20.88 58.63 -11.38
CA GLY A 492 -22.30 58.34 -11.26
C GLY A 492 -23.01 57.98 -12.55
N ARG A 493 -24.21 57.50 -12.30
CA ARG A 493 -25.50 57.64 -13.01
C ARG A 493 -25.66 57.34 -14.50
N GLY A 494 -26.65 56.57 -14.73
CA GLY A 494 -27.54 56.46 -15.89
C GLY A 494 -28.08 55.02 -15.99
N GLY A 495 -29.29 54.63 -15.72
CA GLY A 495 -30.56 55.22 -16.09
C GLY A 495 -31.21 54.40 -17.18
N GLY A 496 -32.38 53.76 -16.93
CA GLY A 496 -33.26 53.15 -17.91
C GLY A 496 -33.30 51.63 -17.85
N GLY A 497 -34.33 50.93 -17.44
CA GLY A 497 -35.73 51.09 -17.81
C GLY A 497 -36.11 49.92 -18.70
N GLY A 498 -37.06 49.09 -18.23
CA GLY A 498 -37.76 48.17 -19.16
C GLY A 498 -38.05 46.79 -18.60
N ARG A 499 -39.21 46.68 -17.99
CA ARG A 499 -40.04 45.44 -17.89
C ARG A 499 -40.80 45.23 -19.22
N PRO A 500 -41.39 44.08 -19.48
CA PRO A 500 -41.99 43.15 -18.54
C PRO A 500 -41.31 41.76 -18.52
#